data_4c584ecaf46d976826768f6eaa2a123e
#
_entry.id   4c584ecaf46d976826768f6eaa2a123e
#
_cell.length_a   1.000
_cell.length_b   1.000
_cell.length_c   1.000
_cell.angle_alpha   90.00
_cell.angle_beta   90.00
_cell.angle_gamma   90.00
#
_symmetry.space_group_name_H-M   'P 1'
#
loop_
_entity.id
_entity.type
_entity.pdbx_description
1 polymer ?
#
loop_
_entity_poly.entity_id
_entity_poly.type
_entity_poly.pdbx_seq_one_letter_code
_entity_poly.pdbx_strand_id
1 'polypeptide(L)'
;MKGYVVCVYKNITNEEKLKEYAVKARIAVEKYKGKFLIRGGKATANEGESSPRTVVIEFPSYDEANLFYKSKEYQEAHEILKGHAIRNHQTIEGA
;
A
#
# COMPACT_ATOMS: atom_id res chain seq x y z
N MET A 1 -3.83 -1.46 19.84
CA MET A 1 -3.36 -0.33 19.01
C MET A 1 -3.50 -0.72 17.55
N LYS A 2 -3.81 0.25 16.71
CA LYS A 2 -3.93 0.01 15.28
C LYS A 2 -2.57 -0.29 14.65
N GLY A 3 -2.60 -0.94 13.49
CA GLY A 3 -1.44 -1.11 12.65
C GLY A 3 -1.66 -0.40 11.32
N TYR A 4 -0.59 0.05 10.70
CA TYR A 4 -0.69 0.81 9.45
C TYR A 4 0.28 0.28 8.42
N VAL A 5 -0.19 0.23 7.19
CA VAL A 5 0.70 0.07 6.05
C VAL A 5 0.89 1.47 5.46
N VAL A 6 2.14 1.88 5.33
CA VAL A 6 2.50 3.17 4.73
C VAL A 6 3.33 2.87 3.49
N CYS A 7 2.81 3.24 2.35
CA CYS A 7 3.44 2.93 1.07
C CYS A 7 3.69 4.23 0.31
N VAL A 8 4.96 4.55 0.12
CA VAL A 8 5.37 5.77 -0.60
C VAL A 8 6.04 5.34 -1.89
N TYR A 9 5.42 5.68 -3.02
CA TYR A 9 5.96 5.34 -4.33
C TYR A 9 7.08 6.32 -4.70
N LYS A 10 8.14 5.79 -5.27
CA LYS A 10 9.26 6.60 -5.80
C LYS A 10 9.14 6.77 -7.31
N ASN A 11 8.69 5.74 -7.99
CA ASN A 11 8.55 5.77 -9.44
C ASN A 11 7.50 4.75 -9.86
N ILE A 12 6.72 5.11 -10.88
CA ILE A 12 5.71 4.22 -11.48
C ILE A 12 5.99 4.21 -12.97
N THR A 13 6.34 3.04 -13.51
CA THR A 13 6.70 2.91 -14.93
C THR A 13 5.59 2.29 -15.77
N ASN A 14 4.56 1.74 -15.15
CA ASN A 14 3.45 1.12 -15.88
C ASN A 14 2.14 1.34 -15.12
N GLU A 15 1.37 2.33 -15.57
CA GLU A 15 0.09 2.70 -14.91
C GLU A 15 -0.95 1.60 -15.05
N GLU A 16 -0.95 0.84 -16.15
CA GLU A 16 -1.91 -0.24 -16.35
C GLU A 16 -1.68 -1.35 -15.33
N LYS A 17 -0.43 -1.70 -15.07
CA LYS A 17 -0.10 -2.71 -14.07
C LYS A 17 -0.44 -2.23 -12.67
N LEU A 18 -0.26 -0.94 -12.40
CA LEU A 18 -0.66 -0.37 -11.13
C LEU A 18 -2.17 -0.51 -10.91
N LYS A 19 -2.98 -0.26 -11.95
CA LYS A 19 -4.43 -0.42 -11.85
C LYS A 19 -4.84 -1.87 -11.60
N GLU A 20 -4.24 -2.82 -12.33
CA GLU A 20 -4.51 -4.24 -12.11
C GLU A 20 -4.16 -4.65 -10.67
N TYR A 21 -2.99 -4.22 -10.21
CA TYR A 21 -2.55 -4.46 -8.85
C TYR A 21 -3.55 -3.89 -7.84
N ALA A 22 -3.97 -2.65 -8.05
CA ALA A 22 -4.83 -1.94 -7.10
C ALA A 22 -6.18 -2.65 -6.90
N VAL A 23 -6.76 -3.21 -7.97
CA VAL A 23 -8.01 -3.95 -7.86
C VAL A 23 -7.85 -5.17 -6.97
N LYS A 24 -6.80 -5.97 -7.19
CA LYS A 24 -6.54 -7.16 -6.39
C LYS A 24 -6.11 -6.84 -4.98
N ALA A 25 -5.29 -5.81 -4.81
CA ALA A 25 -4.82 -5.38 -3.49
C ALA A 25 -5.99 -4.94 -2.62
N ARG A 26 -6.97 -4.22 -3.19
CA ARG A 26 -8.14 -3.79 -2.45
C ARG A 26 -8.93 -4.96 -1.89
N ILE A 27 -9.09 -6.02 -2.66
CA ILE A 27 -9.78 -7.21 -2.19
C ILE A 27 -9.07 -7.81 -0.98
N ALA A 28 -7.73 -7.89 -1.04
CA ALA A 28 -6.94 -8.40 0.07
C ALA A 28 -7.05 -7.50 1.30
N VAL A 29 -7.01 -6.17 1.09
CA VAL A 29 -7.16 -5.20 2.18
C VAL A 29 -8.49 -5.42 2.90
N GLU A 30 -9.58 -5.55 2.16
CA GLU A 30 -10.91 -5.74 2.73
C GLU A 30 -11.00 -7.06 3.50
N LYS A 31 -10.40 -8.11 2.97
CA LYS A 31 -10.40 -9.42 3.64
C LYS A 31 -9.75 -9.36 5.02
N TYR A 32 -8.71 -8.55 5.17
CA TYR A 32 -7.99 -8.41 6.44
C TYR A 32 -8.44 -7.21 7.26
N LYS A 33 -9.64 -6.69 6.97
CA LYS A 33 -10.28 -5.61 7.72
C LYS A 33 -9.52 -4.29 7.65
N GLY A 34 -8.78 -4.09 6.56
CA GLY A 34 -8.07 -2.85 6.35
C GLY A 34 -9.00 -1.75 5.86
N LYS A 35 -8.62 -0.52 6.16
CA LYS A 35 -9.36 0.67 5.74
C LYS A 35 -8.37 1.63 5.12
N PHE A 36 -8.63 2.03 3.88
CA PHE A 36 -7.80 3.06 3.24
C PHE A 36 -8.03 4.40 3.91
N LEU A 37 -6.96 5.01 4.40
CA LEU A 37 -6.98 6.37 4.94
C LEU A 37 -6.49 7.36 3.90
N ILE A 38 -5.49 6.96 3.13
CA ILE A 38 -4.93 7.74 2.02
C ILE A 38 -4.71 6.76 0.87
N ARG A 39 -5.18 7.15 -0.32
CA ARG A 39 -5.02 6.30 -1.50
C ARG A 39 -4.75 7.18 -2.72
N GLY A 40 -3.53 7.70 -2.79
CA GLY A 40 -3.18 8.71 -3.78
C GLY A 40 -3.77 10.06 -3.39
N GLY A 41 -4.16 10.85 -4.35
CA GLY A 41 -4.71 12.17 -4.09
C GLY A 41 -3.63 13.24 -4.16
N LYS A 42 -4.05 14.48 -3.93
CA LYS A 42 -3.13 15.61 -3.96
C LYS A 42 -2.10 15.49 -2.84
N ALA A 43 -0.86 15.80 -3.17
CA ALA A 43 0.20 15.80 -2.18
C ALA A 43 1.11 17.00 -2.41
N THR A 44 1.64 17.53 -1.33
CA THR A 44 2.62 18.62 -1.35
C THR A 44 3.87 18.13 -0.64
N ALA A 45 5.00 18.17 -1.34
CA ALA A 45 6.28 17.84 -0.70
C ALA A 45 6.79 19.09 -0.03
N ASN A 46 6.82 19.08 1.29
CA ASN A 46 7.33 20.22 2.06
C ASN A 46 8.86 20.18 2.16
N GLU A 47 9.40 18.98 2.23
CA GLU A 47 10.85 18.74 2.25
C GLU A 47 11.11 17.42 1.56
N GLY A 48 12.25 17.33 0.88
CA GLY A 48 12.64 16.11 0.18
C GLY A 48 11.92 15.95 -1.16
N GLU A 49 11.96 14.73 -1.66
CA GLU A 49 11.37 14.43 -2.97
C GLU A 49 9.87 14.24 -2.88
N SER A 50 9.16 14.69 -3.91
CA SER A 50 7.74 14.40 -4.03
C SER A 50 7.54 12.94 -4.43
N SER A 51 6.40 12.36 -4.01
CA SER A 51 6.04 11.01 -4.39
C SER A 51 4.89 11.07 -5.40
N PRO A 52 4.91 10.26 -6.45
CA PRO A 52 3.78 10.19 -7.38
C PRO A 52 2.54 9.58 -6.75
N ARG A 53 2.68 8.84 -5.63
CA ARG A 53 1.55 8.21 -4.98
C ARG A 53 1.93 7.78 -3.57
N THR A 54 1.06 8.10 -2.60
CA THR A 54 1.19 7.62 -1.23
C THR A 54 -0.09 6.92 -0.84
N VAL A 55 0.04 5.77 -0.18
CA VAL A 55 -1.10 4.99 0.29
C VAL A 55 -0.91 4.69 1.77
N VAL A 56 -1.94 4.92 2.56
CA VAL A 56 -1.94 4.55 3.98
C VAL A 56 -3.19 3.73 4.26
N ILE A 57 -2.99 2.56 4.86
CA ILE A 57 -4.07 1.64 5.19
C ILE A 57 -4.02 1.37 6.68
N GLU A 58 -5.18 1.47 7.34
CA GLU A 58 -5.32 1.15 8.75
C GLU A 58 -5.84 -0.26 8.92
N PHE A 59 -5.24 -1.01 9.83
CA PHE A 59 -5.70 -2.36 10.20
C PHE A 59 -5.99 -2.39 11.70
N PRO A 60 -6.79 -3.36 12.17
CA PRO A 60 -7.13 -3.45 13.60
C PRO A 60 -5.91 -3.54 14.52
N SER A 61 -4.81 -4.12 14.04
CA SER A 61 -3.59 -4.26 14.83
C SER A 61 -2.36 -4.35 13.92
N TYR A 62 -1.20 -4.19 14.52
CA TYR A 62 0.08 -4.40 13.83
C TYR A 62 0.17 -5.83 13.27
N ASP A 63 -0.27 -6.82 14.06
CA ASP A 63 -0.24 -8.21 13.62
C ASP A 63 -1.13 -8.46 12.41
N GLU A 64 -2.33 -7.88 12.40
CA GLU A 64 -3.25 -7.98 11.26
C GLU A 64 -2.64 -7.35 10.00
N ALA A 65 -1.99 -6.21 10.16
CA ALA A 65 -1.33 -5.54 9.03
C ALA A 65 -0.22 -6.42 8.45
N ASN A 66 0.55 -7.08 9.31
CA ASN A 66 1.58 -8.00 8.86
C ASN A 66 1.00 -9.25 8.19
N LEU A 67 -0.09 -9.78 8.73
CA LEU A 67 -0.79 -10.91 8.11
C LEU A 67 -1.28 -10.54 6.71
N PHE A 68 -1.83 -9.34 6.57
CA PHE A 68 -2.25 -8.85 5.26
C PHE A 68 -1.09 -8.90 4.26
N TYR A 69 0.05 -8.33 4.61
CA TYR A 69 1.17 -8.27 3.68
C TYR A 69 1.66 -9.66 3.27
N LYS A 70 1.69 -10.60 4.22
CA LYS A 70 2.17 -11.97 4.00
C LYS A 70 1.14 -12.86 3.34
N SER A 71 -0.11 -12.40 3.23
CA SER A 71 -1.19 -13.22 2.70
C SER A 71 -0.96 -13.61 1.24
N LYS A 72 -1.52 -14.75 0.88
CA LYS A 72 -1.48 -15.22 -0.50
C LYS A 72 -2.15 -14.21 -1.42
N GLU A 73 -3.29 -13.68 -0.99
CA GLU A 73 -4.08 -12.72 -1.76
C GLU A 73 -3.26 -11.47 -2.09
N TYR A 74 -2.59 -10.90 -1.06
CA TYR A 74 -1.79 -9.71 -1.32
C TYR A 74 -0.56 -10.03 -2.17
N GLN A 75 0.12 -11.13 -1.90
CA GLN A 75 1.32 -11.49 -2.66
C GLN A 75 1.01 -11.75 -4.13
N GLU A 76 -0.16 -12.30 -4.44
CA GLU A 76 -0.60 -12.44 -5.82
C GLU A 76 -0.80 -11.08 -6.49
N ALA A 77 -1.37 -10.13 -5.75
CA ALA A 77 -1.51 -8.76 -6.25
C ALA A 77 -0.14 -8.14 -6.48
N HIS A 78 0.76 -8.31 -5.53
CA HIS A 78 2.11 -7.73 -5.61
C HIS A 78 2.89 -8.24 -6.83
N GLU A 79 2.70 -9.49 -7.21
CA GLU A 79 3.36 -10.05 -8.40
C GLU A 79 3.03 -9.26 -9.67
N ILE A 80 1.82 -8.72 -9.76
CA ILE A 80 1.41 -7.92 -10.92
C ILE A 80 2.23 -6.62 -11.00
N LEU A 81 2.49 -6.01 -9.85
CA LEU A 81 3.19 -4.73 -9.79
C LEU A 81 4.71 -4.85 -9.87
N LYS A 82 5.25 -6.00 -9.55
CA LYS A 82 6.68 -6.25 -9.48
C LYS A 82 7.37 -5.86 -10.79
N GLY A 83 8.43 -5.04 -10.71
CA GLY A 83 9.14 -4.56 -11.88
C GLY A 83 8.51 -3.35 -12.56
N HIS A 84 7.35 -2.90 -12.10
CA HIS A 84 6.62 -1.78 -12.72
C HIS A 84 6.52 -0.56 -11.82
N ALA A 85 7.03 -0.65 -10.60
CA ALA A 85 7.06 0.47 -9.67
C ALA A 85 8.17 0.26 -8.65
N ILE A 86 8.69 1.37 -8.14
CA ILE A 86 9.65 1.37 -7.03
C ILE A 86 8.98 2.12 -5.90
N ARG A 87 8.95 1.52 -4.73
CA ARG A 87 8.27 2.12 -3.58
C ARG A 87 8.87 1.62 -2.27
N ASN A 88 8.64 2.41 -1.22
CA ASN A 88 8.89 1.98 0.15
C ASN A 88 7.54 1.56 0.73
N HIS A 89 7.47 0.35 1.22
CA HIS A 89 6.25 -0.24 1.75
C HIS A 89 6.56 -0.74 3.15
N GLN A 90 5.92 -0.16 4.17
CA GLN A 90 6.23 -0.44 5.56
C GLN A 90 4.97 -0.76 6.34
N THR A 91 5.10 -1.64 7.32
CA THR A 91 4.07 -1.90 8.30
C THR A 91 4.53 -1.29 9.62
N ILE A 92 3.69 -0.44 10.22
CA ILE A 92 4.07 0.35 11.40
C ILE A 92 2.97 0.24 12.44
N GLU A 93 3.36 0.09 13.70
CA GLU A 93 2.41 0.09 14.80
C GLU A 93 1.96 1.53 15.08
N GLY A 94 0.67 1.70 15.32
CA GLY A 94 0.12 3.01 15.66
C GLY A 94 0.50 3.46 17.05
N ALA A 95 0.42 4.75 17.24
CA ALA A 95 0.75 5.38 18.52
C ALA A 95 -0.27 5.03 19.61
#